data_42bdbf6e2894726f81ed91c71e8c37ca
#
_entry.id   42bdbf6e2894726f81ed91c71e8c37ca
#
_cell.length_a   1.000
_cell.length_b   1.000
_cell.length_c   1.000
_cell.angle_alpha   90.00
_cell.angle_beta   90.00
_cell.angle_gamma   90.00
#
_symmetry.space_group_name_H-M   'P 1'
#
loop_
_entity.id
_entity.type
_entity.pdbx_description
1 polymer ?
#
loop_
_entity_poly.entity_id
_entity_poly.type
_entity_poly.pdbx_seq_one_letter_code
_entity_poly.pdbx_strand_id
1 'polypeptide(L)'
;MLGQLFIVFTIGILGIWKSIPVGLVMKMHPLWICIMTIIGAILGILIIMLTGSKIKNFFSKWMKASSIEKKENRLLRLFNKYGVHGLGIFGTLIIGPNMTMALGLTIVYNPKLLFLWTSIGIIIWTTTLTYLGYLGISIF
;
A
#
# COMPACT_ATOMS: atom_id res chain seq x y z
N MET A 1 21.50 -5.60 11.55
CA MET A 1 20.25 -6.37 11.44
C MET A 1 19.03 -5.56 11.94
N LEU A 2 18.99 -5.14 13.21
CA LEU A 2 17.89 -4.32 13.74
C LEU A 2 17.67 -3.01 12.95
N GLY A 3 18.73 -2.30 12.57
CA GLY A 3 18.63 -1.08 11.77
C GLY A 3 18.03 -1.31 10.38
N GLN A 4 18.34 -2.41 9.73
CA GLN A 4 17.77 -2.77 8.43
C GLN A 4 16.28 -3.07 8.53
N LEU A 5 15.86 -3.80 9.58
CA LEU A 5 14.45 -4.06 9.87
C LEU A 5 13.68 -2.76 10.08
N PHE A 6 14.26 -1.83 10.84
CA PHE A 6 13.65 -0.53 11.10
C PHE A 6 13.51 0.33 9.84
N ILE A 7 14.50 0.29 8.95
CA ILE A 7 14.45 0.99 7.65
C ILE A 7 13.34 0.42 6.77
N VAL A 8 13.28 -0.91 6.62
CA VAL A 8 12.24 -1.58 5.82
C VAL A 8 10.84 -1.32 6.39
N PHE A 9 10.70 -1.34 7.72
CA PHE A 9 9.45 -1.00 8.41
C PHE A 9 9.01 0.44 8.14
N THR A 10 9.91 1.41 8.31
CA THR A 10 9.61 2.84 8.11
C THR A 10 9.24 3.12 6.65
N ILE A 11 9.97 2.52 5.70
CA ILE A 11 9.65 2.64 4.28
C ILE A 11 8.33 1.90 3.96
N GLY A 12 8.03 0.80 4.67
CA GLY A 12 6.77 0.07 4.57
C GLY A 12 5.56 0.94 4.89
N ILE A 13 5.67 1.85 5.87
CA ILE A 13 4.63 2.83 6.18
C ILE A 13 4.36 3.76 4.99
N LEU A 14 5.40 4.11 4.22
CA LEU A 14 5.29 4.98 3.05
C LEU A 14 4.77 4.25 1.79
N GLY A 15 4.88 2.93 1.75
CA GLY A 15 4.35 2.10 0.67
C GLY A 15 5.19 0.86 0.35
N ILE A 16 4.49 -0.21 -0.01
CA ILE A 16 5.08 -1.52 -0.31
C ILE A 16 6.05 -1.48 -1.51
N TRP A 17 5.79 -0.63 -2.50
CA TRP A 17 6.58 -0.51 -3.71
C TRP A 17 8.05 -0.12 -3.48
N LYS A 18 8.32 0.66 -2.43
CA LYS A 18 9.67 1.12 -2.09
C LYS A 18 10.34 0.19 -1.06
N SER A 19 9.55 -0.38 -0.16
CA SER A 19 10.06 -1.23 0.93
C SER A 19 10.66 -2.53 0.42
N ILE A 20 10.00 -3.18 -0.54
CA ILE A 20 10.45 -4.47 -1.07
C ILE A 20 11.82 -4.38 -1.77
N PRO A 21 12.04 -3.47 -2.76
CA PRO A 21 13.35 -3.34 -3.38
C PRO A 21 14.47 -3.01 -2.39
N VAL A 22 14.19 -2.14 -1.41
CA VAL A 22 15.18 -1.78 -0.39
C VAL A 22 15.58 -2.99 0.45
N GLY A 23 14.60 -3.78 0.91
CA GLY A 23 14.85 -5.00 1.66
C GLY A 23 15.66 -6.04 0.86
N LEU A 24 15.38 -6.18 -0.43
CA LEU A 24 16.08 -7.09 -1.32
C LEU A 24 17.54 -6.63 -1.57
N VAL A 25 17.77 -5.34 -1.80
CA VAL A 25 19.12 -4.76 -1.96
C VAL A 25 19.96 -4.96 -0.69
N MET A 26 19.34 -4.89 0.48
CA MET A 26 19.98 -5.16 1.76
C MET A 26 20.28 -6.66 2.01
N LYS A 27 19.96 -7.53 1.04
CA LYS A 27 20.13 -9.00 1.12
C LYS A 27 19.48 -9.61 2.36
N MET A 28 18.35 -9.05 2.78
CA MET A 28 17.58 -9.57 3.91
C MET A 28 16.81 -10.83 3.50
N HIS A 29 16.58 -11.72 4.46
CA HIS A 29 15.75 -12.90 4.21
C HIS A 29 14.32 -12.46 3.81
N PRO A 30 13.72 -13.03 2.75
CA PRO A 30 12.43 -12.57 2.20
C PRO A 30 11.29 -12.60 3.24
N LEU A 31 11.32 -13.51 4.19
CA LEU A 31 10.32 -13.55 5.27
C LEU A 31 10.32 -12.30 6.14
N TRP A 32 11.49 -11.78 6.49
CA TRP A 32 11.61 -10.56 7.29
C TRP A 32 11.16 -9.32 6.51
N ILE A 33 11.47 -9.28 5.21
CA ILE A 33 10.99 -8.21 4.32
C ILE A 33 9.47 -8.21 4.28
N CYS A 34 8.84 -9.37 4.06
CA CYS A 34 7.38 -9.51 4.06
C CYS A 34 6.76 -9.02 5.36
N ILE A 35 7.21 -9.55 6.50
CA ILE A 35 6.63 -9.26 7.81
C ILE A 35 6.73 -7.77 8.13
N MET A 36 7.91 -7.16 7.99
CA MET A 36 8.13 -5.75 8.30
C MET A 36 7.38 -4.83 7.36
N THR A 37 7.33 -5.16 6.07
CA THR A 37 6.57 -4.38 5.08
C THR A 37 5.06 -4.45 5.34
N ILE A 38 4.52 -5.64 5.65
CA ILE A 38 3.09 -5.82 5.94
C ILE A 38 2.71 -5.03 7.20
N ILE A 39 3.47 -5.17 8.28
CA ILE A 39 3.20 -4.45 9.53
C ILE A 39 3.28 -2.93 9.28
N GLY A 40 4.33 -2.45 8.61
CA GLY A 40 4.49 -1.04 8.29
C GLY A 40 3.35 -0.50 7.42
N ALA A 41 2.97 -1.21 6.37
CA ALA A 41 1.89 -0.81 5.48
C ALA A 41 0.52 -0.80 6.17
N ILE A 42 0.22 -1.80 7.01
CA ILE A 42 -1.03 -1.83 7.79
C ILE A 42 -1.09 -0.67 8.79
N LEU A 43 0.00 -0.34 9.47
CA LEU A 43 0.06 0.83 10.33
C LEU A 43 -0.13 2.12 9.52
N GLY A 44 0.46 2.22 8.34
CA GLY A 44 0.28 3.36 7.44
C GLY A 44 -1.19 3.59 7.08
N ILE A 45 -1.89 2.56 6.62
CA ILE A 45 -3.33 2.68 6.29
C ILE A 45 -4.22 2.89 7.51
N LEU A 46 -3.83 2.37 8.68
CA LEU A 46 -4.53 2.61 9.94
C LEU A 46 -4.46 4.09 10.34
N ILE A 47 -3.28 4.70 10.25
CA ILE A 47 -3.08 6.13 10.50
C ILE A 47 -3.96 6.96 9.56
N ILE A 48 -3.99 6.60 8.28
CA ILE A 48 -4.84 7.26 7.27
C ILE A 48 -6.31 7.12 7.63
N MET A 49 -6.76 5.94 8.02
CA MET A 49 -8.14 5.70 8.43
C MET A 49 -8.54 6.55 9.64
N LEU A 50 -7.66 6.67 10.64
CA LEU A 50 -7.91 7.45 11.86
C LEU A 50 -7.86 8.96 11.62
N THR A 51 -7.01 9.41 10.69
CA THR A 51 -6.83 10.83 10.40
C THR A 51 -7.88 11.34 9.37
N GLY A 52 -8.50 10.45 8.62
CA GLY A 52 -9.63 10.74 7.73
C GLY A 52 -9.35 11.78 6.66
N SER A 53 -10.28 12.73 6.49
CA SER A 53 -10.26 13.76 5.42
C SER A 53 -9.08 14.74 5.48
N LYS A 54 -8.41 14.89 6.63
CA LYS A 54 -7.26 15.80 6.78
C LYS A 54 -6.08 15.35 5.90
N ILE A 55 -5.91 14.06 5.70
CA ILE A 55 -4.87 13.51 4.83
C ILE A 55 -5.15 13.78 3.36
N LYS A 56 -6.41 13.80 2.92
CA LYS A 56 -6.75 14.18 1.55
C LYS A 56 -6.22 15.58 1.22
N ASN A 57 -6.39 16.53 2.14
CA ASN A 57 -5.88 17.89 1.98
C ASN A 57 -4.35 17.96 2.01
N PHE A 58 -3.70 17.13 2.81
CA PHE A 58 -2.24 17.03 2.86
C PHE A 58 -1.66 16.46 1.55
N PHE A 59 -2.23 15.38 1.03
CA PHE A 59 -1.83 14.80 -0.25
C PHE A 59 -2.13 15.72 -1.44
N SER A 60 -3.22 16.50 -1.40
CA SER A 60 -3.55 17.46 -2.45
C SER A 60 -2.54 18.60 -2.55
N LYS A 61 -1.88 18.97 -1.44
CA LYS A 61 -0.78 19.95 -1.44
C LYS A 61 0.52 19.42 -2.05
N TRP A 62 0.76 18.10 -1.91
CA TRP A 62 2.02 17.46 -2.35
C TRP A 62 1.97 16.90 -3.77
N MET A 63 0.79 16.62 -4.29
CA MET A 63 0.61 16.05 -5.62
C MET A 63 -0.15 17.03 -6.51
N LYS A 64 0.25 17.07 -7.80
CA LYS A 64 -0.52 17.83 -8.80
C LYS A 64 -1.97 17.34 -8.84
N ALA A 65 -2.93 18.26 -8.85
CA ALA A 65 -4.36 17.96 -8.87
C ALA A 65 -4.75 16.95 -9.97
N SER A 66 -4.15 17.06 -11.16
CA SER A 66 -4.36 16.13 -12.27
C SER A 66 -3.94 14.68 -11.97
N SER A 67 -2.91 14.48 -11.17
CA SER A 67 -2.46 13.14 -10.75
C SER A 67 -3.44 12.48 -9.77
N ILE A 68 -4.00 13.27 -8.86
CA ILE A 68 -4.99 12.80 -7.88
C ILE A 68 -6.28 12.43 -8.59
N GLU A 69 -6.76 13.28 -9.48
CA GLU A 69 -7.97 13.07 -10.28
C GLU A 69 -7.88 11.78 -11.12
N LYS A 70 -6.74 11.54 -11.79
CA LYS A 70 -6.52 10.29 -12.53
C LYS A 70 -6.57 9.06 -11.64
N LYS A 71 -5.99 9.13 -10.43
CA LYS A 71 -6.01 8.04 -9.46
C LYS A 71 -7.40 7.81 -8.90
N GLU A 72 -8.11 8.87 -8.57
CA GLU A 72 -9.49 8.81 -8.09
C GLU A 72 -10.41 8.19 -9.15
N ASN A 73 -10.30 8.58 -10.40
CA ASN A 73 -11.06 8.01 -11.51
C ASN A 73 -10.77 6.51 -11.72
N ARG A 74 -9.51 6.07 -11.55
CA ARG A 74 -9.17 4.65 -11.59
C ARG A 74 -9.81 3.87 -10.44
N LEU A 75 -9.77 4.42 -9.23
CA LEU A 75 -10.42 3.81 -8.06
C LEU A 75 -11.94 3.74 -8.22
N LEU A 76 -12.58 4.79 -8.76
CA LEU A 76 -14.01 4.80 -9.06
C LEU A 76 -14.39 3.70 -10.07
N ARG A 77 -13.59 3.50 -11.11
CA ARG A 77 -13.81 2.41 -12.08
C ARG A 77 -13.69 1.04 -11.41
N LEU A 78 -12.70 0.84 -10.56
CA LEU A 78 -12.53 -0.40 -9.80
C LEU A 78 -13.68 -0.64 -8.84
N PHE A 79 -14.12 0.40 -8.15
CA PHE A 79 -15.26 0.34 -7.24
C PHE A 79 -16.56 -0.01 -7.97
N ASN A 80 -16.84 0.65 -9.09
CA ASN A 80 -18.03 0.39 -9.89
C ASN A 80 -18.06 -1.02 -10.51
N LYS A 81 -16.88 -1.56 -10.82
CA LYS A 81 -16.76 -2.89 -11.44
C LYS A 81 -16.69 -4.03 -10.44
N TYR A 82 -15.98 -3.87 -9.35
CA TYR A 82 -15.65 -4.94 -8.40
C TYR A 82 -16.07 -4.64 -6.95
N GLY A 83 -16.66 -3.48 -6.67
CA GLY A 83 -17.03 -3.05 -5.33
C GLY A 83 -15.83 -2.78 -4.42
N VAL A 84 -16.07 -2.77 -3.10
CA VAL A 84 -15.04 -2.51 -2.09
C VAL A 84 -13.93 -3.57 -2.10
N HIS A 85 -14.28 -4.81 -2.43
CA HIS A 85 -13.36 -5.94 -2.52
C HIS A 85 -12.28 -5.70 -3.58
N GLY A 86 -12.70 -5.37 -4.80
CA GLY A 86 -11.81 -5.07 -5.90
C GLY A 86 -11.01 -3.78 -5.66
N LEU A 87 -11.64 -2.77 -5.06
CA LEU A 87 -10.97 -1.54 -4.71
C LEU A 87 -9.80 -1.78 -3.73
N GLY A 88 -10.01 -2.57 -2.67
CA GLY A 88 -8.98 -2.90 -1.70
C GLY A 88 -7.82 -3.68 -2.30
N ILE A 89 -8.11 -4.72 -3.08
CA ILE A 89 -7.07 -5.60 -3.65
C ILE A 89 -6.35 -4.94 -4.82
N PHE A 90 -7.08 -4.55 -5.88
CA PHE A 90 -6.47 -3.98 -7.09
C PHE A 90 -6.02 -2.54 -6.92
N GLY A 91 -6.72 -1.75 -6.11
CA GLY A 91 -6.29 -0.40 -5.79
C GLY A 91 -4.93 -0.39 -5.10
N THR A 92 -4.71 -1.33 -4.17
CA THR A 92 -3.43 -1.50 -3.47
C THR A 92 -2.29 -1.79 -4.45
N LEU A 93 -2.51 -2.59 -5.48
CA LEU A 93 -1.51 -2.88 -6.49
C LEU A 93 -1.23 -1.68 -7.40
N ILE A 94 -2.28 -1.07 -7.95
CA ILE A 94 -2.16 -0.07 -9.04
C ILE A 94 -1.69 1.28 -8.50
N ILE A 95 -2.18 1.70 -7.35
CA ILE A 95 -1.99 3.06 -6.81
C ILE A 95 -1.18 3.04 -5.51
N GLY A 96 -1.19 1.92 -4.83
CA GLY A 96 -0.57 1.72 -3.53
C GLY A 96 -1.57 1.78 -2.38
N PRO A 97 -1.26 1.14 -1.23
CA PRO A 97 -2.21 0.99 -0.13
C PRO A 97 -2.63 2.32 0.49
N ASN A 98 -1.67 3.23 0.70
CA ASN A 98 -1.91 4.51 1.34
C ASN A 98 -2.85 5.40 0.52
N MET A 99 -2.63 5.48 -0.80
CA MET A 99 -3.49 6.26 -1.69
C MET A 99 -4.86 5.60 -1.89
N THR A 100 -4.90 4.26 -1.97
CA THR A 100 -6.16 3.52 -2.03
C THR A 100 -7.00 3.78 -0.79
N MET A 101 -6.39 3.78 0.40
CA MET A 101 -7.10 4.10 1.64
C MET A 101 -7.54 5.57 1.66
N ALA A 102 -6.63 6.52 1.38
CA ALA A 102 -6.93 7.96 1.44
C ALA A 102 -8.06 8.37 0.48
N LEU A 103 -8.01 7.93 -0.77
CA LEU A 103 -9.04 8.23 -1.77
C LEU A 103 -10.27 7.34 -1.62
N GLY A 104 -10.08 6.07 -1.24
CA GLY A 104 -11.17 5.14 -1.01
C GLY A 104 -12.12 5.56 0.13
N LEU A 105 -11.61 6.24 1.16
CA LEU A 105 -12.44 6.81 2.22
C LEU A 105 -13.46 7.85 1.73
N THR A 106 -13.23 8.46 0.57
CA THR A 106 -14.18 9.39 -0.04
C THR A 106 -15.24 8.70 -0.89
N ILE A 107 -14.97 7.47 -1.31
CA ILE A 107 -15.83 6.68 -2.23
C ILE A 107 -16.66 5.67 -1.45
N VAL A 108 -16.06 5.04 -0.43
CA VAL A 108 -16.66 3.93 0.33
C VAL A 108 -17.30 4.45 1.61
N TYR A 109 -18.57 4.11 1.80
CA TYR A 109 -19.31 4.50 3.01
C TYR A 109 -18.76 3.86 4.28
N ASN A 110 -18.25 2.62 4.20
CA ASN A 110 -17.76 1.87 5.37
C ASN A 110 -16.22 1.79 5.39
N PRO A 111 -15.54 2.64 6.20
CA PRO A 111 -14.08 2.67 6.24
C PRO A 111 -13.45 1.38 6.78
N LYS A 112 -14.15 0.67 7.68
CA LYS A 112 -13.66 -0.59 8.25
C LYS A 112 -13.59 -1.70 7.21
N LEU A 113 -14.58 -1.75 6.32
CA LEU A 113 -14.61 -2.73 5.24
C LEU A 113 -13.50 -2.45 4.22
N LEU A 114 -13.29 -1.19 3.88
CA LEU A 114 -12.18 -0.78 3.01
C LEU A 114 -10.83 -1.12 3.63
N PHE A 115 -10.63 -0.84 4.93
CA PHE A 115 -9.41 -1.17 5.66
C PHE A 115 -9.12 -2.69 5.62
N LEU A 116 -10.13 -3.52 5.86
CA LEU A 116 -10.00 -4.97 5.84
C LEU A 116 -9.55 -5.47 4.47
N TRP A 117 -10.22 -5.04 3.40
CA TRP A 117 -9.88 -5.47 2.05
C TRP A 117 -8.55 -4.92 1.55
N THR A 118 -8.20 -3.69 1.94
CA THR A 118 -6.87 -3.13 1.66
C THR A 118 -5.77 -3.88 2.39
N SER A 119 -6.01 -4.30 3.64
CA SER A 119 -5.06 -5.13 4.41
C SER A 119 -4.85 -6.50 3.75
N ILE A 120 -5.92 -7.15 3.28
CA ILE A 120 -5.82 -8.40 2.52
C ILE A 120 -5.00 -8.17 1.23
N GLY A 121 -5.28 -7.07 0.51
CA GLY A 121 -4.50 -6.68 -0.66
C GLY A 121 -3.02 -6.48 -0.37
N ILE A 122 -2.68 -5.83 0.75
CA ILE A 122 -1.29 -5.66 1.20
C ILE A 122 -0.61 -7.02 1.40
N ILE A 123 -1.24 -7.94 2.11
CA ILE A 123 -0.69 -9.27 2.39
C ILE A 123 -0.42 -10.02 1.09
N ILE A 124 -1.41 -10.10 0.20
CA ILE A 124 -1.31 -10.82 -1.07
C ILE A 124 -0.18 -10.23 -1.92
N TRP A 125 -0.20 -8.92 -2.15
CA TRP A 125 0.75 -8.27 -3.05
C TRP A 125 2.17 -8.19 -2.47
N THR A 126 2.32 -7.94 -1.18
CA THR A 126 3.64 -7.94 -0.53
C THR A 126 4.29 -9.32 -0.64
N THR A 127 3.55 -10.38 -0.34
CA THR A 127 4.06 -11.75 -0.43
C THR A 127 4.43 -12.10 -1.88
N THR A 128 3.55 -11.81 -2.84
CA THR A 128 3.79 -12.10 -4.26
C THR A 128 4.99 -11.33 -4.80
N LEU A 129 5.05 -10.02 -4.55
CA LEU A 129 6.14 -9.17 -5.06
C LEU A 129 7.49 -9.48 -4.40
N THR A 130 7.51 -9.79 -3.11
CA THR A 130 8.75 -10.18 -2.42
C THR A 130 9.27 -11.51 -2.94
N TYR A 131 8.39 -12.47 -3.16
CA TYR A 131 8.77 -13.78 -3.70
C TYR A 131 9.28 -13.68 -5.15
N LEU A 132 8.58 -12.95 -6.01
CA LEU A 132 9.01 -12.68 -7.38
C LEU A 132 10.32 -11.91 -7.44
N GLY A 133 10.49 -10.91 -6.59
CA GLY A 133 11.74 -10.14 -6.49
C GLY A 133 12.92 -11.00 -6.02
N TYR A 134 12.69 -11.88 -5.06
CA TYR A 134 13.71 -12.82 -4.59
C TYR A 134 14.11 -13.82 -5.68
N LEU A 135 13.16 -14.38 -6.42
CA LEU A 135 13.44 -15.25 -7.56
C LEU A 135 14.20 -14.51 -8.65
N GLY A 136 13.82 -13.25 -8.98
CA GLY A 136 14.51 -12.43 -9.97
C GLY A 136 15.97 -12.21 -9.62
N ILE A 137 16.29 -11.92 -8.37
CA ILE A 137 17.69 -11.75 -7.91
C ILE A 137 18.45 -13.09 -7.89
N SER A 138 17.76 -14.19 -7.62
CA SER A 138 18.36 -15.53 -7.62
C SER A 138 18.75 -16.03 -9.02
N ILE A 139 18.13 -15.48 -10.07
CA ILE A 139 18.41 -15.85 -11.48
C ILE A 139 19.57 -15.03 -12.06
N PHE A 140 19.80 -13.83 -11.55
CA PHE A 140 20.91 -12.95 -11.94
C PHE A 140 22.07 -13.03 -10.97
#